data_db29479005147b087613adc56a63082a
#
_entry.id   db29479005147b087613adc56a63082a
#
_cell.length_a   1.000
_cell.length_b   1.000
_cell.length_c   1.000
_cell.angle_alpha   90.00
_cell.angle_beta   90.00
_cell.angle_gamma   90.00
#
_symmetry.space_group_name_H-M   'P 1'
#
loop_
_entity.id
_entity.type
_entity.pdbx_description
1 polymer ?
#
loop_
_entity_poly.entity_id
_entity_poly.type
_entity_poly.pdbx_seq_one_letter_code
_entity_poly.pdbx_strand_id
1 'polypeptide(L)'
;MKKNLFLLFLLITAGVCVSRAQGYNIYGVGFYNLENLFDTKHDEGKNDYEYLPEGRNKWTEMKYNSKLRNMSTVLSEMGTDVLPEVGCAVIGVSEVENRHCLEDLVNQPKLKARNFKFVHVEGPDKRGVDCGLLYNPKFFTPQKVRLVPYVYEKKEDEGHATRGFLTVTGTLAGERITVIVCHWPSRGATSYYRELAGRQVRVIKDNLMKEDPNAKVIIMGDMNDDPRDRSMSVALGAKRDMKEVEPGGLYNPWWKLHDTGTGTLTFGGSWNLFDQIVVSYSLLHQEGKQDYNTLKFRQHQIFRRDYLFQQEGQYKGGIKRTHAGGVWLNGYSDHLPTIIYLMKEKK
;
A
#
# COMPACT_ATOMS: atom_id res chain seq x y z
N MET A 1 -61.25 49.95 -45.04
CA MET A 1 -61.05 48.64 -44.37
C MET A 1 -59.61 48.49 -44.03
N LYS A 2 -59.22 48.68 -42.78
CA LYS A 2 -57.85 48.55 -42.30
C LYS A 2 -57.77 47.21 -41.51
N LYS A 3 -56.96 46.27 -42.01
CA LYS A 3 -56.68 44.99 -41.32
C LYS A 3 -55.52 45.23 -40.31
N ASN A 4 -55.81 45.08 -39.03
CA ASN A 4 -54.81 45.09 -37.98
C ASN A 4 -54.20 43.69 -37.88
N LEU A 5 -52.88 43.61 -38.10
CA LEU A 5 -52.08 42.41 -37.92
C LEU A 5 -51.50 42.43 -36.51
N PHE A 6 -51.99 41.55 -35.63
CA PHE A 6 -51.47 41.39 -34.27
C PHE A 6 -50.26 40.40 -34.34
N LEU A 7 -49.09 40.91 -34.10
CA LEU A 7 -47.86 40.12 -34.03
C LEU A 7 -47.67 39.62 -32.59
N LEU A 8 -47.84 38.33 -32.39
CA LEU A 8 -47.67 37.68 -31.09
C LEU A 8 -46.14 37.35 -30.94
N PHE A 9 -45.43 38.06 -30.09
CA PHE A 9 -44.02 37.76 -29.73
C PHE A 9 -44.04 36.64 -28.67
N LEU A 10 -43.69 35.42 -29.05
CA LEU A 10 -43.43 34.30 -28.15
C LEU A 10 -41.99 34.42 -27.60
N LEU A 11 -41.82 34.90 -26.41
CA LEU A 11 -40.55 34.88 -25.68
C LEU A 11 -40.28 33.44 -25.22
N ILE A 12 -39.41 32.72 -25.98
CA ILE A 12 -38.84 31.46 -25.53
C ILE A 12 -37.69 31.78 -24.63
N THR A 13 -37.89 31.74 -23.33
CA THR A 13 -36.82 31.73 -22.34
C THR A 13 -36.14 30.36 -22.38
N ALA A 14 -35.09 30.23 -23.20
CA ALA A 14 -34.18 29.09 -23.11
C ALA A 14 -33.47 29.14 -21.79
N GLY A 15 -33.95 28.37 -20.85
CA GLY A 15 -33.23 28.09 -19.59
C GLY A 15 -31.93 27.41 -19.94
N VAL A 16 -30.80 28.15 -19.88
CA VAL A 16 -29.47 27.57 -19.98
C VAL A 16 -29.26 26.75 -18.71
N CYS A 17 -29.52 25.44 -18.77
CA CYS A 17 -29.04 24.49 -17.78
C CYS A 17 -27.52 24.50 -17.89
N VAL A 18 -26.84 25.28 -17.05
CA VAL A 18 -25.41 25.17 -16.84
C VAL A 18 -25.18 23.84 -16.12
N SER A 19 -24.96 22.77 -16.90
CA SER A 19 -24.43 21.53 -16.39
C SER A 19 -23.04 21.82 -15.87
N ARG A 20 -22.88 22.01 -14.55
CA ARG A 20 -21.56 22.04 -13.93
C ARG A 20 -20.96 20.66 -14.14
N ALA A 21 -19.88 20.59 -14.95
CA ALA A 21 -19.09 19.38 -15.05
C ALA A 21 -18.64 19.00 -13.64
N GLN A 22 -19.12 17.85 -13.16
CA GLN A 22 -18.82 17.33 -11.84
C GLN A 22 -17.33 16.98 -11.79
N GLY A 23 -16.53 17.76 -11.04
CA GLY A 23 -15.08 17.52 -10.90
C GLY A 23 -14.83 16.47 -9.81
N TYR A 24 -13.77 15.70 -9.98
CA TYR A 24 -13.35 14.69 -9.00
C TYR A 24 -11.92 14.94 -8.53
N ASN A 25 -11.64 14.59 -7.27
CA ASN A 25 -10.30 14.46 -6.73
C ASN A 25 -9.94 12.98 -6.67
N ILE A 26 -8.73 12.64 -7.09
CA ILE A 26 -8.19 11.27 -7.03
C ILE A 26 -7.03 11.26 -6.03
N TYR A 27 -6.94 10.19 -5.25
CA TYR A 27 -5.92 9.98 -4.23
C TYR A 27 -5.27 8.61 -4.44
N GLY A 28 -3.96 8.58 -4.67
CA GLY A 28 -3.19 7.35 -4.75
C GLY A 28 -2.85 6.83 -3.35
N VAL A 29 -3.01 5.53 -3.15
CA VAL A 29 -2.63 4.82 -1.93
C VAL A 29 -1.78 3.63 -2.35
N GLY A 30 -0.50 3.62 -1.95
CA GLY A 30 0.48 2.64 -2.39
C GLY A 30 1.00 1.75 -1.28
N PHE A 31 1.65 0.65 -1.68
CA PHE A 31 2.46 -0.19 -0.81
C PHE A 31 3.72 -0.63 -1.54
N TYR A 32 4.85 -0.71 -0.81
CA TYR A 32 6.12 -1.20 -1.34
C TYR A 32 6.94 -1.90 -0.26
N ASN A 33 7.33 -3.15 -0.49
CA ASN A 33 8.37 -3.84 0.28
C ASN A 33 9.72 -3.31 -0.17
N LEU A 34 10.55 -2.79 0.75
CA LEU A 34 11.81 -2.11 0.43
C LEU A 34 13.00 -3.07 0.32
N GLU A 35 12.80 -4.38 0.46
CA GLU A 35 13.87 -5.40 0.47
C GLU A 35 15.00 -5.01 1.42
N ASN A 36 14.75 -5.08 2.73
CA ASN A 36 15.75 -4.88 3.77
C ASN A 36 16.48 -3.52 3.69
N LEU A 37 15.75 -2.44 3.95
CA LEU A 37 16.34 -1.12 4.12
C LEU A 37 16.96 -1.00 5.51
N PHE A 38 18.22 -1.38 5.63
CA PHE A 38 19.05 -1.29 6.82
C PHE A 38 20.05 -0.15 6.68
N ASP A 39 20.42 0.47 7.81
CA ASP A 39 21.59 1.32 7.87
C ASP A 39 22.88 0.48 8.04
N THR A 40 23.98 1.04 8.50
CA THR A 40 25.26 0.35 8.61
C THR A 40 25.71 0.10 10.04
N LYS A 41 24.79 0.29 11.00
CA LYS A 41 25.06 0.18 12.44
C LYS A 41 24.24 -0.96 13.04
N HIS A 42 24.81 -1.62 14.03
CA HIS A 42 24.11 -2.67 14.74
C HIS A 42 23.12 -2.10 15.75
N ASP A 43 21.86 -2.54 15.67
CA ASP A 43 20.84 -2.26 16.65
C ASP A 43 20.87 -3.32 17.77
N GLU A 44 21.01 -2.87 19.03
CA GLU A 44 21.13 -3.78 20.16
C GLU A 44 19.93 -4.74 20.26
N GLY A 45 20.22 -6.04 20.39
CA GLY A 45 19.22 -7.09 20.48
C GLY A 45 18.61 -7.54 19.16
N LYS A 46 19.06 -7.00 18.03
CA LYS A 46 18.61 -7.40 16.68
C LYS A 46 19.63 -8.32 16.00
N ASN A 47 19.16 -9.10 15.06
CA ASN A 47 20.00 -9.98 14.23
C ASN A 47 20.18 -9.36 12.84
N ASP A 48 20.83 -8.21 12.79
CA ASP A 48 21.07 -7.38 11.61
C ASP A 48 22.50 -7.51 11.06
N TYR A 49 23.29 -8.39 11.62
CA TYR A 49 24.73 -8.57 11.31
C TYR A 49 25.03 -8.73 9.82
N GLU A 50 24.10 -9.21 9.01
CA GLU A 50 24.28 -9.31 7.56
C GLU A 50 24.41 -7.94 6.89
N TYR A 51 23.83 -6.90 7.51
CA TYR A 51 23.77 -5.52 6.99
C TYR A 51 24.80 -4.59 7.63
N LEU A 52 25.86 -5.15 8.22
CA LEU A 52 27.00 -4.37 8.69
C LEU A 52 28.13 -4.35 7.62
N PRO A 53 29.05 -3.37 7.68
CA PRO A 53 30.20 -3.29 6.78
C PRO A 53 31.05 -4.56 6.77
N GLU A 54 31.18 -5.23 7.92
CA GLU A 54 31.90 -6.49 8.11
C GLU A 54 31.03 -7.72 7.86
N GLY A 55 29.72 -7.53 7.77
CA GLY A 55 28.72 -8.58 7.60
C GLY A 55 28.78 -9.27 6.23
N ARG A 56 27.94 -10.30 6.07
CA ARG A 56 27.89 -11.11 4.85
C ARG A 56 27.68 -10.27 3.59
N ASN A 57 26.81 -9.26 3.66
CA ASN A 57 26.47 -8.41 2.51
C ASN A 57 27.48 -7.29 2.27
N LYS A 58 28.52 -7.14 3.17
CA LYS A 58 29.48 -6.02 3.10
C LYS A 58 28.72 -4.70 2.93
N TRP A 59 27.77 -4.45 3.83
CA TRP A 59 26.81 -3.34 3.72
C TRP A 59 27.43 -2.03 4.17
N THR A 60 28.09 -1.34 3.25
CA THR A 60 28.78 -0.07 3.49
C THR A 60 27.86 1.12 3.31
N GLU A 61 28.26 2.29 3.83
CA GLU A 61 27.59 3.58 3.64
C GLU A 61 27.32 3.88 2.14
N MET A 62 28.21 3.50 1.26
CA MET A 62 28.04 3.66 -0.19
C MET A 62 26.84 2.85 -0.69
N LYS A 63 26.67 1.60 -0.24
CA LYS A 63 25.56 0.73 -0.61
C LYS A 63 24.25 1.24 0.01
N TYR A 64 24.26 1.61 1.29
CA TYR A 64 23.11 2.19 1.98
C TYR A 64 22.61 3.46 1.27
N ASN A 65 23.49 4.40 1.02
CA ASN A 65 23.15 5.64 0.30
C ASN A 65 22.65 5.37 -1.14
N SER A 66 23.17 4.35 -1.81
CA SER A 66 22.67 3.94 -3.13
C SER A 66 21.26 3.35 -3.03
N LYS A 67 21.00 2.51 -2.02
CA LYS A 67 19.68 1.96 -1.74
C LYS A 67 18.66 3.05 -1.47
N LEU A 68 18.98 4.03 -0.63
CA LEU A 68 18.13 5.19 -0.34
C LEU A 68 17.76 5.97 -1.62
N ARG A 69 18.73 6.25 -2.49
CA ARG A 69 18.46 6.91 -3.78
C ARG A 69 17.53 6.10 -4.67
N ASN A 70 17.77 4.78 -4.76
CA ASN A 70 16.95 3.88 -5.55
C ASN A 70 15.51 3.83 -5.02
N MET A 71 15.33 3.65 -3.71
CA MET A 71 14.00 3.64 -3.08
C MET A 71 13.29 4.97 -3.26
N SER A 72 13.99 6.09 -3.06
CA SER A 72 13.40 7.42 -3.24
C SER A 72 12.92 7.67 -4.67
N THR A 73 13.62 7.11 -5.66
CA THR A 73 13.21 7.19 -7.06
C THR A 73 11.87 6.49 -7.26
N VAL A 74 11.75 5.23 -6.84
CA VAL A 74 10.50 4.47 -6.99
C VAL A 74 9.34 5.13 -6.26
N LEU A 75 9.53 5.41 -4.96
CA LEU A 75 8.49 5.98 -4.10
C LEU A 75 7.99 7.35 -4.60
N SER A 76 8.88 8.19 -5.16
CA SER A 76 8.50 9.50 -5.70
C SER A 76 7.71 9.41 -7.01
N GLU A 77 7.87 8.31 -7.76
CA GLU A 77 7.19 8.06 -9.03
C GLU A 77 5.89 7.26 -8.88
N MET A 78 5.68 6.61 -7.74
CA MET A 78 4.45 5.86 -7.49
C MET A 78 3.21 6.74 -7.64
N GLY A 79 2.27 6.30 -8.47
CA GLY A 79 1.00 7.00 -8.73
C GLY A 79 1.08 8.12 -9.76
N THR A 80 2.28 8.45 -10.30
CA THR A 80 2.43 9.55 -11.27
C THR A 80 1.83 9.26 -12.64
N ASP A 81 1.54 8.01 -12.98
CA ASP A 81 0.82 7.66 -14.21
C ASP A 81 -0.60 8.24 -14.24
N VAL A 82 -1.22 8.38 -13.07
CA VAL A 82 -2.59 8.93 -12.90
C VAL A 82 -2.55 10.34 -12.31
N LEU A 83 -1.57 10.61 -11.46
CA LEU A 83 -1.41 11.86 -10.71
C LEU A 83 0.01 12.43 -10.92
N PRO A 84 0.32 12.95 -12.12
CA PRO A 84 1.71 13.29 -12.51
C PRO A 84 2.43 14.21 -11.53
N GLU A 85 1.71 15.20 -10.97
CA GLU A 85 2.32 16.23 -10.10
C GLU A 85 2.46 15.78 -8.64
N VAL A 86 1.58 14.90 -8.16
CA VAL A 86 1.47 14.62 -6.72
C VAL A 86 1.79 13.17 -6.35
N GLY A 87 1.56 12.20 -7.25
CA GLY A 87 1.74 10.78 -6.96
C GLY A 87 0.81 10.25 -5.87
N CYS A 88 1.28 9.29 -5.07
CA CYS A 88 0.52 8.74 -3.96
C CYS A 88 0.40 9.73 -2.79
N ALA A 89 -0.78 9.77 -2.15
CA ALA A 89 -1.02 10.52 -0.92
C ALA A 89 -0.44 9.83 0.31
N VAL A 90 -0.51 8.49 0.34
CA VAL A 90 0.06 7.62 1.37
C VAL A 90 0.69 6.39 0.73
N ILE A 91 1.79 5.91 1.33
CA ILE A 91 2.48 4.69 0.90
C ILE A 91 2.88 3.89 2.15
N GLY A 92 2.31 2.70 2.31
CA GLY A 92 2.82 1.73 3.27
C GLY A 92 4.15 1.15 2.79
N VAL A 93 5.06 0.93 3.71
CA VAL A 93 6.35 0.29 3.43
C VAL A 93 6.62 -0.81 4.43
N SER A 94 7.36 -1.83 4.02
CA SER A 94 7.85 -2.91 4.89
C SER A 94 9.34 -3.16 4.67
N GLU A 95 9.93 -3.94 5.57
CA GLU A 95 11.36 -4.24 5.59
C GLU A 95 12.23 -2.99 5.75
N VAL A 96 11.82 -2.13 6.68
CA VAL A 96 12.59 -0.99 7.17
C VAL A 96 13.16 -1.35 8.52
N GLU A 97 14.45 -1.15 8.73
CA GLU A 97 15.10 -1.47 10.00
C GLU A 97 14.56 -0.61 11.14
N ASN A 98 14.68 0.68 11.02
CA ASN A 98 14.41 1.59 12.13
C ASN A 98 13.92 2.97 11.66
N ARG A 99 13.67 3.83 12.62
CA ARG A 99 13.24 5.21 12.38
C ARG A 99 14.27 6.01 11.59
N HIS A 100 15.57 5.80 11.84
CA HIS A 100 16.66 6.52 11.19
C HIS A 100 16.66 6.27 9.67
N CYS A 101 16.47 5.02 9.26
CA CYS A 101 16.34 4.66 7.85
C CYS A 101 15.20 5.41 7.14
N LEU A 102 14.06 5.61 7.82
CA LEU A 102 12.94 6.38 7.26
C LEU A 102 13.22 7.89 7.22
N GLU A 103 13.92 8.42 8.22
CA GLU A 103 14.36 9.82 8.23
C GLU A 103 15.28 10.10 7.05
N ASP A 104 16.27 9.25 6.83
CA ASP A 104 17.19 9.36 5.70
C ASP A 104 16.47 9.20 4.35
N LEU A 105 15.51 8.29 4.27
CA LEU A 105 14.72 8.04 3.07
C LEU A 105 13.87 9.25 2.67
N VAL A 106 13.08 9.82 3.59
CA VAL A 106 12.21 10.97 3.27
C VAL A 106 13.00 12.25 3.02
N ASN A 107 14.25 12.33 3.51
CA ASN A 107 15.16 13.43 3.26
C ASN A 107 15.89 13.32 1.89
N GLN A 108 15.78 12.18 1.18
CA GLN A 108 16.30 12.10 -0.19
C GLN A 108 15.64 13.17 -1.08
N PRO A 109 16.39 13.82 -1.99
CA PRO A 109 15.92 14.99 -2.75
C PRO A 109 14.55 14.77 -3.42
N LYS A 110 14.32 13.59 -4.02
CA LYS A 110 13.07 13.27 -4.74
C LYS A 110 11.86 13.18 -3.79
N LEU A 111 12.00 12.58 -2.61
CA LEU A 111 10.92 12.46 -1.63
C LEU A 111 10.72 13.77 -0.86
N LYS A 112 11.79 14.49 -0.57
CA LYS A 112 11.72 15.82 0.02
C LYS A 112 10.95 16.80 -0.88
N ALA A 113 11.15 16.74 -2.20
CA ALA A 113 10.39 17.51 -3.17
C ALA A 113 8.89 17.16 -3.17
N ARG A 114 8.52 15.91 -2.83
CA ARG A 114 7.14 15.45 -2.64
C ARG A 114 6.59 15.76 -1.24
N ASN A 115 7.40 16.34 -0.34
CA ASN A 115 7.03 16.67 1.04
C ASN A 115 6.53 15.46 1.86
N PHE A 116 7.07 14.26 1.63
CA PHE A 116 6.70 13.10 2.41
C PHE A 116 7.18 13.23 3.87
N LYS A 117 6.31 12.83 4.78
CA LYS A 117 6.56 12.53 6.19
C LYS A 117 6.29 11.05 6.43
N PHE A 118 6.58 10.56 7.61
CA PHE A 118 6.34 9.16 7.93
C PHE A 118 5.79 8.96 9.33
N VAL A 119 5.18 7.78 9.51
CA VAL A 119 4.79 7.19 10.81
C VAL A 119 5.53 5.87 10.92
N HIS A 120 6.13 5.63 12.07
CA HIS A 120 6.82 4.39 12.42
C HIS A 120 6.65 4.10 13.91
N VAL A 121 6.56 2.83 14.25
CA VAL A 121 6.61 2.32 15.63
C VAL A 121 7.53 1.13 15.61
N GLU A 122 8.57 1.17 16.44
CA GLU A 122 9.54 0.09 16.60
C GLU A 122 8.85 -1.19 17.03
N GLY A 123 9.15 -2.28 16.35
CA GLY A 123 8.57 -3.59 16.56
C GLY A 123 9.51 -4.61 17.19
N PRO A 124 8.96 -5.74 17.63
CA PRO A 124 9.74 -6.77 18.32
C PRO A 124 10.39 -7.78 17.38
N ASP A 125 10.41 -7.57 16.07
CA ASP A 125 11.03 -8.51 15.12
C ASP A 125 12.52 -8.67 15.41
N LYS A 126 12.98 -9.93 15.47
CA LYS A 126 14.37 -10.24 15.80
C LYS A 126 15.38 -9.82 14.75
N ARG A 127 14.98 -9.74 13.48
CA ARG A 127 15.85 -9.23 12.42
C ARG A 127 15.98 -7.70 12.47
N GLY A 128 15.06 -7.03 13.18
CA GLY A 128 14.98 -5.59 13.22
C GLY A 128 14.26 -4.99 12.02
N VAL A 129 13.27 -5.67 11.41
CA VAL A 129 12.50 -5.09 10.31
C VAL A 129 11.08 -4.76 10.73
N ASP A 130 10.64 -3.58 10.31
CA ASP A 130 9.34 -3.01 10.64
C ASP A 130 8.53 -2.62 9.41
N CYS A 131 7.31 -2.16 9.68
CA CYS A 131 6.46 -1.45 8.74
C CYS A 131 6.44 0.04 9.03
N GLY A 132 6.35 0.85 7.98
CA GLY A 132 6.16 2.29 8.06
C GLY A 132 5.00 2.77 7.18
N LEU A 133 4.54 4.00 7.41
CA LEU A 133 3.58 4.67 6.55
C LEU A 133 4.15 6.03 6.16
N LEU A 134 4.52 6.19 4.88
CA LEU A 134 4.86 7.48 4.31
C LEU A 134 3.57 8.21 3.92
N TYR A 135 3.52 9.52 4.12
CA TYR A 135 2.36 10.32 3.76
C TYR A 135 2.74 11.74 3.34
N ASN A 136 1.95 12.31 2.45
CA ASN A 136 2.04 13.73 2.12
C ASN A 136 1.04 14.49 3.00
N PRO A 137 1.49 15.41 3.88
CA PRO A 137 0.63 16.12 4.82
C PRO A 137 -0.41 17.04 4.16
N LYS A 138 -0.25 17.35 2.87
CA LYS A 138 -1.28 18.04 2.09
C LYS A 138 -2.58 17.21 1.95
N PHE A 139 -2.46 15.89 1.96
CA PHE A 139 -3.57 14.99 1.69
C PHE A 139 -3.98 14.14 2.88
N PHE A 140 -3.02 13.74 3.71
CA PHE A 140 -3.27 12.87 4.85
C PHE A 140 -2.71 13.45 6.14
N THR A 141 -3.52 13.41 7.20
CA THR A 141 -3.12 13.83 8.55
C THR A 141 -3.32 12.65 9.50
N PRO A 142 -2.24 12.01 10.00
CA PRO A 142 -2.33 10.95 10.99
C PRO A 142 -2.82 11.52 12.33
N GLN A 143 -3.69 10.77 13.03
CA GLN A 143 -4.31 11.17 14.30
C GLN A 143 -4.06 10.16 15.42
N LYS A 144 -4.14 8.86 15.10
CA LYS A 144 -3.92 7.77 16.05
C LYS A 144 -3.00 6.73 15.43
N VAL A 145 -1.92 6.42 16.12
CA VAL A 145 -0.92 5.45 15.67
C VAL A 145 -0.78 4.35 16.71
N ARG A 146 -0.80 3.11 16.28
CA ARG A 146 -0.59 1.94 17.14
C ARG A 146 0.14 0.85 16.35
N LEU A 147 1.07 0.17 17.01
CA LEU A 147 1.52 -1.14 16.59
C LEU A 147 0.70 -2.19 17.35
N VAL A 148 -0.15 -2.94 16.65
CA VAL A 148 -0.87 -4.07 17.22
C VAL A 148 0.04 -5.29 17.10
N PRO A 149 0.39 -5.96 18.22
CA PRO A 149 1.31 -7.08 18.16
C PRO A 149 0.71 -8.26 17.40
N TYR A 150 1.56 -8.99 16.66
CA TYR A 150 1.25 -10.33 16.21
C TYR A 150 1.38 -11.27 17.41
N VAL A 151 0.35 -12.02 17.74
CA VAL A 151 0.32 -12.94 18.88
C VAL A 151 0.38 -14.36 18.38
N TYR A 152 1.41 -15.10 18.78
CA TYR A 152 1.50 -16.54 18.53
C TYR A 152 0.53 -17.29 19.44
N GLU A 153 -0.13 -18.32 18.92
CA GLU A 153 -1.15 -19.09 19.66
C GLU A 153 -0.63 -20.45 20.15
N LYS A 154 0.44 -20.96 19.54
CA LYS A 154 0.98 -22.27 19.90
C LYS A 154 2.01 -22.16 21.03
N LYS A 155 2.00 -23.16 21.94
CA LYS A 155 2.95 -23.23 23.05
C LYS A 155 4.42 -23.32 22.58
N GLU A 156 4.65 -23.99 21.44
CA GLU A 156 6.00 -24.11 20.84
C GLU A 156 6.57 -22.79 20.36
N ASP A 157 5.74 -21.78 20.18
CA ASP A 157 6.13 -20.43 19.74
C ASP A 157 6.31 -19.46 20.94
N GLU A 158 6.25 -19.94 22.17
CA GLU A 158 6.42 -19.10 23.37
C GLU A 158 7.76 -18.35 23.31
N GLY A 159 7.72 -17.05 23.51
CA GLY A 159 8.89 -16.17 23.39
C GLY A 159 9.28 -15.79 21.95
N HIS A 160 8.57 -16.27 20.95
CA HIS A 160 8.73 -15.79 19.57
C HIS A 160 8.07 -14.43 19.42
N ALA A 161 8.72 -13.56 18.65
CA ALA A 161 8.20 -12.25 18.30
C ALA A 161 8.47 -11.97 16.82
N THR A 162 7.54 -11.27 16.17
CA THR A 162 7.68 -10.84 14.78
C THR A 162 6.98 -9.50 14.59
N ARG A 163 6.99 -8.97 13.35
CA ARG A 163 6.33 -7.71 12.99
C ARG A 163 4.88 -7.73 13.45
N GLY A 164 4.49 -6.62 14.09
CA GLY A 164 3.08 -6.35 14.36
C GLY A 164 2.37 -5.71 13.15
N PHE A 165 1.17 -5.23 13.39
CA PHE A 165 0.33 -4.57 12.38
C PHE A 165 0.30 -3.06 12.69
N LEU A 166 1.00 -2.26 11.88
CA LEU A 166 1.03 -0.81 12.04
C LEU A 166 -0.33 -0.23 11.65
N THR A 167 -1.09 0.23 12.62
CA THR A 167 -2.44 0.76 12.44
C THR A 167 -2.43 2.27 12.61
N VAL A 168 -2.74 2.98 11.53
CA VAL A 168 -2.74 4.45 11.48
C VAL A 168 -4.13 4.94 11.10
N THR A 169 -4.84 5.57 12.04
CA THR A 169 -6.08 6.29 11.76
C THR A 169 -5.77 7.75 11.54
N GLY A 170 -6.34 8.33 10.49
CA GLY A 170 -6.14 9.71 10.12
C GLY A 170 -7.25 10.25 9.25
N THR A 171 -7.02 11.43 8.66
CA THR A 171 -7.94 12.08 7.74
C THR A 171 -7.35 12.15 6.34
N LEU A 172 -8.05 11.59 5.35
CA LEU A 172 -7.77 11.70 3.92
C LEU A 172 -8.96 12.36 3.22
N ALA A 173 -8.73 13.42 2.47
CA ALA A 173 -9.81 14.15 1.78
C ALA A 173 -10.96 14.60 2.70
N GLY A 174 -10.66 14.95 3.96
CA GLY A 174 -11.65 15.34 4.97
C GLY A 174 -12.44 14.17 5.58
N GLU A 175 -12.07 12.92 5.29
CA GLU A 175 -12.74 11.74 5.82
C GLU A 175 -11.81 10.89 6.68
N ARG A 176 -12.38 10.36 7.78
CA ARG A 176 -11.64 9.43 8.65
C ARG A 176 -11.38 8.12 7.91
N ILE A 177 -10.13 7.69 7.90
CA ILE A 177 -9.69 6.44 7.31
C ILE A 177 -8.66 5.77 8.22
N THR A 178 -8.68 4.45 8.27
CA THR A 178 -7.65 3.66 8.95
C THR A 178 -6.87 2.84 7.95
N VAL A 179 -5.56 2.99 7.97
CA VAL A 179 -4.60 2.20 7.18
C VAL A 179 -3.92 1.22 8.11
N ILE A 180 -3.92 -0.07 7.75
CA ILE A 180 -3.21 -1.14 8.46
C ILE A 180 -2.11 -1.62 7.53
N VAL A 181 -0.84 -1.39 7.93
CA VAL A 181 0.34 -1.84 7.16
C VAL A 181 0.85 -3.14 7.77
N CYS A 182 1.03 -4.14 6.92
CA CYS A 182 1.35 -5.51 7.30
C CYS A 182 2.64 -6.00 6.61
N HIS A 183 3.34 -6.89 7.27
CA HIS A 183 4.32 -7.78 6.67
C HIS A 183 4.20 -9.14 7.37
N TRP A 184 3.48 -10.06 6.75
CA TRP A 184 3.16 -11.37 7.36
C TRP A 184 4.34 -12.33 7.35
N PRO A 185 4.30 -13.42 8.15
CA PRO A 185 5.34 -14.44 8.14
C PRO A 185 5.59 -15.00 6.74
N SER A 186 6.87 -15.12 6.36
CA SER A 186 7.25 -15.59 5.03
C SER A 186 6.83 -17.05 4.77
N ARG A 187 6.88 -17.47 3.52
CA ARG A 187 6.64 -18.88 3.12
C ARG A 187 7.70 -19.86 3.63
N GLY A 188 8.76 -19.39 4.28
CA GLY A 188 9.64 -20.22 5.10
C GLY A 188 8.95 -20.81 6.33
N ALA A 189 7.92 -20.14 6.84
CA ALA A 189 7.01 -20.66 7.85
C ALA A 189 5.79 -21.36 7.20
N THR A 190 5.11 -22.22 7.95
CA THR A 190 3.87 -22.88 7.46
C THR A 190 2.75 -21.85 7.21
N SER A 191 1.78 -22.21 6.36
CA SER A 191 0.60 -21.36 6.04
C SER A 191 -0.22 -21.00 7.28
N TYR A 192 -0.17 -21.83 8.33
CA TYR A 192 -0.84 -21.56 9.61
C TYR A 192 -0.55 -20.15 10.15
N TYR A 193 0.70 -19.71 10.13
CA TYR A 193 1.08 -18.39 10.67
C TYR A 193 0.56 -17.22 9.82
N ARG A 194 0.43 -17.40 8.52
CA ARG A 194 -0.21 -16.39 7.66
C ARG A 194 -1.73 -16.39 7.80
N GLU A 195 -2.35 -17.56 7.97
CA GLU A 195 -3.77 -17.64 8.34
C GLU A 195 -4.03 -16.99 9.70
N LEU A 196 -3.13 -17.19 10.69
CA LEU A 196 -3.21 -16.51 11.99
C LEU A 196 -3.10 -14.99 11.84
N ALA A 197 -2.16 -14.49 11.03
CA ALA A 197 -2.06 -13.06 10.71
C ALA A 197 -3.36 -12.52 10.10
N GLY A 198 -3.92 -13.23 9.13
CA GLY A 198 -5.20 -12.88 8.51
C GLY A 198 -6.36 -12.77 9.52
N ARG A 199 -6.47 -13.75 10.44
CA ARG A 199 -7.48 -13.70 11.52
C ARG A 199 -7.28 -12.50 12.44
N GLN A 200 -6.04 -12.20 12.84
CA GLN A 200 -5.75 -11.09 13.75
C GLN A 200 -6.02 -9.73 13.09
N VAL A 201 -5.64 -9.55 11.84
CA VAL A 201 -5.96 -8.32 11.06
C VAL A 201 -7.47 -8.18 10.89
N ARG A 202 -8.19 -9.27 10.65
CA ARG A 202 -9.66 -9.26 10.62
C ARG A 202 -10.25 -8.78 11.94
N VAL A 203 -9.74 -9.24 13.08
CA VAL A 203 -10.20 -8.78 14.42
C VAL A 203 -9.94 -7.27 14.60
N ILE A 204 -8.78 -6.77 14.15
CA ILE A 204 -8.51 -5.32 14.20
C ILE A 204 -9.57 -4.55 13.40
N LYS A 205 -9.85 -4.99 12.16
CA LYS A 205 -10.86 -4.39 11.29
C LYS A 205 -12.26 -4.49 11.92
N ASP A 206 -12.64 -5.65 12.46
CA ASP A 206 -13.95 -5.87 13.08
C ASP A 206 -14.15 -4.95 14.31
N ASN A 207 -13.12 -4.72 15.10
CA ASN A 207 -13.18 -3.77 16.22
C ASN A 207 -13.37 -2.31 15.74
N LEU A 208 -12.70 -1.91 14.66
CA LEU A 208 -12.94 -0.58 14.06
C LEU A 208 -14.40 -0.43 13.58
N MET A 209 -14.99 -1.48 13.04
CA MET A 209 -16.37 -1.47 12.55
C MET A 209 -17.41 -1.60 13.65
N LYS A 210 -17.05 -2.12 14.83
CA LYS A 210 -17.91 -2.01 16.03
C LYS A 210 -18.01 -0.57 16.53
N GLU A 211 -16.91 0.21 16.43
CA GLU A 211 -16.89 1.62 16.78
C GLU A 211 -17.63 2.49 15.74
N ASP A 212 -17.46 2.17 14.45
CA ASP A 212 -18.11 2.84 13.33
C ASP A 212 -18.42 1.80 12.23
N PRO A 213 -19.68 1.38 12.03
CA PRO A 213 -20.07 0.43 10.99
C PRO A 213 -19.70 0.84 9.57
N ASN A 214 -19.48 2.15 9.33
CA ASN A 214 -19.07 2.72 8.06
C ASN A 214 -17.56 3.03 8.01
N ALA A 215 -16.76 2.49 8.94
CA ALA A 215 -15.33 2.73 8.97
C ALA A 215 -14.68 2.42 7.62
N LYS A 216 -13.90 3.37 7.12
CA LYS A 216 -13.07 3.20 5.92
C LYS A 216 -11.73 2.60 6.33
N VAL A 217 -11.52 1.35 5.98
CA VAL A 217 -10.31 0.60 6.33
C VAL A 217 -9.60 0.16 5.06
N ILE A 218 -8.29 0.41 5.01
CA ILE A 218 -7.37 -0.11 4.00
C ILE A 218 -6.37 -1.00 4.71
N ILE A 219 -6.25 -2.24 4.25
CA ILE A 219 -5.26 -3.21 4.72
C ILE A 219 -4.28 -3.40 3.59
N MET A 220 -3.02 -3.09 3.81
CA MET A 220 -1.97 -3.20 2.80
C MET A 220 -0.74 -3.90 3.35
N GLY A 221 0.02 -4.55 2.48
CA GLY A 221 1.24 -5.20 2.94
C GLY A 221 1.76 -6.26 1.99
N ASP A 222 2.95 -6.75 2.34
CA ASP A 222 3.45 -8.03 1.89
C ASP A 222 2.79 -9.13 2.75
N MET A 223 1.78 -9.76 2.17
CA MET A 223 1.00 -10.81 2.83
C MET A 223 1.71 -12.17 2.78
N ASN A 224 2.81 -12.27 2.02
CA ASN A 224 3.55 -13.50 1.77
C ASN A 224 2.67 -14.67 1.26
N ASP A 225 1.46 -14.35 0.81
CA ASP A 225 0.48 -15.25 0.20
C ASP A 225 -0.26 -14.55 -0.94
N ASP A 226 -0.74 -15.35 -1.89
CA ASP A 226 -1.50 -14.86 -3.04
C ASP A 226 -2.97 -14.55 -2.66
N PRO A 227 -3.70 -13.77 -3.45
CA PRO A 227 -5.10 -13.41 -3.16
C PRO A 227 -6.01 -14.61 -2.90
N ARG A 228 -5.74 -15.76 -3.53
CA ARG A 228 -6.52 -16.99 -3.41
C ARG A 228 -6.19 -17.83 -2.18
N ASP A 229 -5.03 -17.59 -1.55
CA ASP A 229 -4.60 -18.38 -0.40
C ASP A 229 -5.57 -18.20 0.78
N ARG A 230 -5.66 -19.24 1.62
CA ARG A 230 -6.63 -19.29 2.73
C ARG A 230 -6.44 -18.14 3.74
N SER A 231 -5.21 -17.65 3.88
CA SER A 231 -4.91 -16.49 4.74
C SER A 231 -5.67 -15.25 4.30
N MET A 232 -5.79 -15.03 2.98
CA MET A 232 -6.48 -13.88 2.39
C MET A 232 -7.97 -14.14 2.18
N SER A 233 -8.31 -15.26 1.55
CA SER A 233 -9.69 -15.56 1.12
C SER A 233 -10.60 -16.03 2.25
N VAL A 234 -10.05 -16.69 3.28
CA VAL A 234 -10.81 -17.29 4.39
C VAL A 234 -10.48 -16.59 5.71
N ALA A 235 -9.22 -16.54 6.13
CA ALA A 235 -8.83 -16.02 7.43
C ALA A 235 -9.07 -14.51 7.53
N LEU A 236 -8.56 -13.72 6.59
CA LEU A 236 -8.88 -12.29 6.46
C LEU A 236 -10.31 -12.12 5.93
N GLY A 237 -10.76 -12.99 5.03
CA GLY A 237 -12.11 -12.98 4.47
C GLY A 237 -12.33 -11.94 3.38
N ALA A 238 -11.26 -11.56 2.68
CA ALA A 238 -11.34 -10.62 1.57
C ALA A 238 -11.91 -11.28 0.31
N LYS A 239 -12.98 -10.71 -0.23
CA LYS A 239 -13.72 -11.25 -1.37
C LYS A 239 -13.07 -10.91 -2.70
N ARG A 240 -13.24 -11.79 -3.68
CA ARG A 240 -12.79 -11.63 -5.07
C ARG A 240 -13.62 -10.61 -5.84
N ASP A 241 -14.94 -10.68 -5.70
CA ASP A 241 -15.86 -9.84 -6.44
C ASP A 241 -16.54 -8.82 -5.52
N MET A 242 -16.63 -7.58 -5.96
CA MET A 242 -17.27 -6.51 -5.17
C MET A 242 -18.72 -6.82 -4.81
N LYS A 243 -19.43 -7.58 -5.66
CA LYS A 243 -20.83 -7.98 -5.43
C LYS A 243 -21.01 -8.93 -4.24
N GLU A 244 -19.93 -9.64 -3.87
CA GLU A 244 -19.95 -10.60 -2.74
C GLU A 244 -19.58 -9.94 -1.42
N VAL A 245 -19.25 -8.65 -1.45
CA VAL A 245 -18.83 -7.93 -0.23
C VAL A 245 -20.04 -7.39 0.48
N GLU A 246 -20.37 -7.98 1.62
CA GLU A 246 -21.41 -7.53 2.52
C GLU A 246 -20.96 -6.34 3.38
N PRO A 247 -21.87 -5.57 4.00
CA PRO A 247 -21.52 -4.55 4.99
C PRO A 247 -20.57 -5.12 6.06
N GLY A 248 -19.48 -4.40 6.32
CA GLY A 248 -18.41 -4.88 7.20
C GLY A 248 -17.38 -5.80 6.54
N GLY A 249 -17.61 -6.22 5.29
CA GLY A 249 -16.71 -7.08 4.53
C GLY A 249 -15.52 -6.34 3.89
N LEU A 250 -14.69 -7.12 3.22
CA LEU A 250 -13.46 -6.68 2.55
C LEU A 250 -13.46 -7.10 1.08
N TYR A 251 -12.96 -6.23 0.22
CA TYR A 251 -12.72 -6.48 -1.20
C TYR A 251 -11.23 -6.54 -1.49
N ASN A 252 -10.80 -7.59 -2.19
CA ASN A 252 -9.43 -7.74 -2.69
C ASN A 252 -9.40 -7.59 -4.22
N PRO A 253 -8.91 -6.46 -4.76
CA PRO A 253 -8.93 -6.18 -6.20
C PRO A 253 -7.91 -6.99 -7.01
N TRP A 254 -6.98 -7.70 -6.37
CA TRP A 254 -5.80 -8.29 -7.01
C TRP A 254 -6.04 -9.64 -7.68
N TRP A 255 -7.17 -10.29 -7.42
CA TRP A 255 -7.49 -11.62 -7.96
C TRP A 255 -7.35 -11.72 -9.48
N LYS A 256 -7.92 -10.74 -10.21
CA LYS A 256 -7.90 -10.77 -11.67
C LYS A 256 -6.48 -10.68 -12.24
N LEU A 257 -5.62 -9.86 -11.66
CA LEU A 257 -4.23 -9.76 -12.09
C LEU A 257 -3.46 -11.06 -11.77
N HIS A 258 -3.67 -11.62 -10.58
CA HIS A 258 -3.09 -12.90 -10.22
C HIS A 258 -3.54 -14.04 -11.15
N ASP A 259 -4.83 -14.10 -11.51
CA ASP A 259 -5.38 -15.11 -12.42
C ASP A 259 -4.78 -15.01 -13.84
N THR A 260 -4.28 -13.85 -14.25
CA THR A 260 -3.56 -13.66 -15.53
C THR A 260 -2.06 -13.95 -15.44
N GLY A 261 -1.58 -14.49 -14.31
CA GLY A 261 -0.16 -14.77 -14.09
C GLY A 261 0.68 -13.52 -13.79
N THR A 262 0.03 -12.40 -13.45
CA THR A 262 0.72 -11.16 -13.07
C THR A 262 0.98 -11.14 -11.56
N GLY A 263 2.20 -10.80 -11.17
CA GLY A 263 2.61 -10.77 -9.77
C GLY A 263 3.47 -9.57 -9.42
N THR A 264 3.78 -9.45 -8.13
CA THR A 264 4.66 -8.42 -7.57
C THR A 264 6.07 -8.92 -7.26
N LEU A 265 6.25 -10.24 -7.20
CA LEU A 265 7.57 -10.86 -7.02
C LEU A 265 7.62 -12.22 -7.70
N THR A 266 8.83 -12.78 -7.82
CA THR A 266 9.02 -14.16 -8.26
C THR A 266 9.43 -15.03 -7.08
N PHE A 267 8.67 -16.10 -6.83
CA PHE A 267 8.97 -17.08 -5.80
C PHE A 267 8.77 -18.50 -6.36
N GLY A 268 9.71 -19.41 -6.12
CA GLY A 268 9.63 -20.77 -6.66
C GLY A 268 9.56 -20.84 -8.19
N GLY A 269 10.15 -19.87 -8.91
CA GLY A 269 10.15 -19.80 -10.37
C GLY A 269 8.87 -19.28 -11.01
N SER A 270 7.89 -18.83 -10.22
CA SER A 270 6.61 -18.29 -10.68
C SER A 270 6.39 -16.88 -10.15
N TRP A 271 5.59 -16.09 -10.88
CA TRP A 271 5.08 -14.81 -10.40
C TRP A 271 4.01 -15.05 -9.34
N ASN A 272 4.16 -14.38 -8.20
CA ASN A 272 3.21 -14.37 -7.10
C ASN A 272 2.82 -12.91 -6.79
N LEU A 273 1.64 -12.74 -6.19
CA LEU A 273 1.09 -11.42 -5.89
C LEU A 273 0.92 -11.30 -4.36
N PHE A 274 2.04 -11.09 -3.65
CA PHE A 274 2.07 -11.00 -2.19
C PHE A 274 1.79 -9.60 -1.68
N ASP A 275 2.12 -8.57 -2.47
CA ASP A 275 1.94 -7.17 -2.13
C ASP A 275 0.52 -6.75 -2.50
N GLN A 276 -0.35 -6.65 -1.51
CA GLN A 276 -1.78 -6.45 -1.71
C GLN A 276 -2.31 -5.25 -0.93
N ILE A 277 -3.32 -4.59 -1.48
CA ILE A 277 -4.09 -3.53 -0.83
C ILE A 277 -5.56 -3.91 -0.90
N VAL A 278 -6.15 -4.19 0.25
CA VAL A 278 -7.53 -4.63 0.42
C VAL A 278 -8.34 -3.49 1.03
N VAL A 279 -9.58 -3.32 0.59
CA VAL A 279 -10.43 -2.20 1.03
C VAL A 279 -11.73 -2.68 1.65
N SER A 280 -12.23 -1.92 2.65
CA SER A 280 -13.52 -2.20 3.29
C SER A 280 -14.71 -1.85 2.40
N TYR A 281 -15.87 -2.47 2.68
CA TYR A 281 -17.15 -2.24 2.01
C TYR A 281 -17.50 -0.74 1.85
N SER A 282 -17.26 0.07 2.87
CA SER A 282 -17.53 1.52 2.87
C SER A 282 -16.76 2.30 1.81
N LEU A 283 -15.65 1.74 1.29
CA LEU A 283 -14.90 2.26 0.16
C LEU A 283 -15.40 1.75 -1.21
N LEU A 284 -16.44 0.91 -1.26
CA LEU A 284 -17.01 0.40 -2.50
C LEU A 284 -18.26 1.16 -2.90
N HIS A 285 -18.59 1.14 -4.19
CA HIS A 285 -19.88 1.57 -4.68
C HIS A 285 -20.94 0.52 -4.34
N GLN A 286 -22.12 0.98 -3.94
CA GLN A 286 -23.27 0.11 -3.89
C GLN A 286 -23.76 -0.19 -5.32
N GLU A 287 -24.34 -1.37 -5.52
CA GLU A 287 -24.81 -1.82 -6.81
C GLU A 287 -25.78 -0.79 -7.43
N GLY A 288 -25.52 -0.43 -8.69
CA GLY A 288 -26.34 0.55 -9.42
C GLY A 288 -26.13 2.04 -9.09
N LYS A 289 -25.25 2.38 -8.15
CA LYS A 289 -24.97 3.80 -7.77
C LYS A 289 -23.47 4.07 -7.83
N GLN A 290 -23.04 4.83 -8.84
CA GLN A 290 -21.70 5.45 -8.82
C GLN A 290 -21.77 6.77 -8.02
N ASP A 291 -21.67 6.66 -6.70
CA ASP A 291 -21.69 7.80 -5.79
C ASP A 291 -20.29 8.07 -5.25
N TYR A 292 -19.76 9.24 -5.54
CA TYR A 292 -18.45 9.72 -5.08
C TYR A 292 -18.57 10.86 -4.04
N ASN A 293 -19.70 11.05 -3.40
CA ASN A 293 -19.87 12.01 -2.30
C ASN A 293 -18.91 11.72 -1.16
N THR A 294 -18.49 10.46 -1.01
CA THR A 294 -17.45 9.99 -0.11
C THR A 294 -16.35 9.29 -0.90
N LEU A 295 -15.19 9.10 -0.26
CA LEU A 295 -14.07 8.34 -0.86
C LEU A 295 -14.52 6.94 -1.28
N LYS A 296 -14.27 6.59 -2.55
CA LYS A 296 -14.56 5.27 -3.14
C LYS A 296 -13.36 4.73 -3.91
N PHE A 297 -13.20 3.43 -3.85
CA PHE A 297 -12.23 2.68 -4.68
C PHE A 297 -12.58 2.87 -6.17
N ARG A 298 -11.57 3.18 -6.98
CA ARG A 298 -11.73 3.41 -8.42
C ARG A 298 -11.01 2.38 -9.26
N GLN A 299 -9.72 2.17 -9.01
CA GLN A 299 -8.87 1.25 -9.77
C GLN A 299 -7.61 0.88 -8.99
N HIS A 300 -6.86 -0.08 -9.51
CA HIS A 300 -5.60 -0.56 -8.95
C HIS A 300 -4.59 -0.84 -10.06
N GLN A 301 -3.31 -0.83 -9.70
CA GLN A 301 -2.22 -1.21 -10.62
C GLN A 301 -1.00 -1.73 -9.85
N ILE A 302 -0.21 -2.59 -10.48
CA ILE A 302 1.17 -2.86 -10.09
C ILE A 302 2.02 -1.80 -10.79
N PHE A 303 2.81 -1.05 -10.02
CA PHE A 303 3.72 -0.04 -10.57
C PHE A 303 4.90 -0.73 -11.24
N ARG A 304 5.09 -0.47 -12.52
CA ARG A 304 6.14 -1.09 -13.33
C ARG A 304 6.89 0.00 -14.09
N ARG A 305 8.23 -0.11 -14.08
CA ARG A 305 9.15 0.72 -14.88
C ARG A 305 10.27 -0.19 -15.38
N ASP A 306 10.81 0.10 -16.54
CA ASP A 306 11.89 -0.71 -17.13
C ASP A 306 13.08 -0.83 -16.22
N TYR A 307 13.43 0.23 -15.48
CA TYR A 307 14.56 0.22 -14.55
C TYR A 307 14.38 -0.74 -13.35
N LEU A 308 13.15 -1.16 -13.05
CA LEU A 308 12.87 -2.16 -12.01
C LEU A 308 13.20 -3.59 -12.43
N PHE A 309 13.59 -3.79 -13.69
CA PHE A 309 13.89 -5.10 -14.23
C PHE A 309 15.33 -5.19 -14.69
N GLN A 310 15.90 -6.39 -14.65
CA GLN A 310 17.19 -6.69 -15.24
C GLN A 310 17.08 -6.54 -16.76
N GLN A 311 17.90 -5.67 -17.34
CA GLN A 311 17.88 -5.40 -18.77
C GLN A 311 18.75 -6.35 -19.56
N GLU A 312 19.75 -6.97 -18.91
CA GLU A 312 20.78 -7.79 -19.53
C GLU A 312 21.12 -9.03 -18.69
N GLY A 313 21.92 -9.94 -19.27
CA GLY A 313 22.43 -11.12 -18.60
C GLY A 313 21.40 -12.25 -18.45
N GLN A 314 21.78 -13.29 -17.70
CA GLN A 314 20.97 -14.51 -17.52
C GLN A 314 19.65 -14.27 -16.76
N TYR A 315 19.54 -13.17 -16.02
CA TYR A 315 18.33 -12.80 -15.26
C TYR A 315 17.51 -11.70 -15.95
N LYS A 316 17.74 -11.46 -17.24
CA LYS A 316 17.00 -10.47 -18.03
C LYS A 316 15.49 -10.68 -17.88
N GLY A 317 14.76 -9.60 -17.60
CA GLY A 317 13.31 -9.61 -17.35
C GLY A 317 12.91 -9.96 -15.90
N GLY A 318 13.84 -10.43 -15.07
CA GLY A 318 13.61 -10.57 -13.63
C GLY A 318 13.68 -9.23 -12.90
N ILE A 319 13.10 -9.14 -11.72
CA ILE A 319 13.14 -7.92 -10.90
C ILE A 319 14.59 -7.60 -10.50
N LYS A 320 14.96 -6.34 -10.62
CA LYS A 320 16.30 -5.84 -10.28
C LYS A 320 16.38 -5.54 -8.80
N ARG A 321 16.63 -6.58 -8.02
CA ARG A 321 16.75 -6.54 -6.56
C ARG A 321 18.10 -6.02 -6.07
N THR A 322 18.21 -5.76 -4.77
CA THR A 322 19.42 -5.22 -4.13
C THR A 322 20.58 -6.22 -4.16
N HIS A 323 20.32 -7.46 -3.78
CA HIS A 323 21.30 -8.56 -3.79
C HIS A 323 20.71 -9.83 -4.40
N ALA A 324 21.53 -10.61 -5.06
CA ALA A 324 21.21 -11.98 -5.47
C ALA A 324 22.44 -12.88 -5.32
N GLY A 325 22.29 -14.04 -4.64
CA GLY A 325 23.38 -14.99 -4.44
C GLY A 325 24.62 -14.40 -3.75
N GLY A 326 24.44 -13.42 -2.87
CA GLY A 326 25.54 -12.70 -2.19
C GLY A 326 26.20 -11.60 -3.04
N VAL A 327 25.75 -11.40 -4.28
CA VAL A 327 26.25 -10.34 -5.17
C VAL A 327 25.39 -9.10 -5.03
N TRP A 328 26.02 -7.94 -4.83
CA TRP A 328 25.33 -6.66 -4.84
C TRP A 328 24.99 -6.22 -6.27
N LEU A 329 23.71 -6.13 -6.59
CA LEU A 329 23.22 -5.78 -7.92
C LEU A 329 22.89 -4.29 -8.04
N ASN A 330 22.91 -3.54 -6.93
CA ASN A 330 22.52 -2.14 -6.86
C ASN A 330 21.13 -1.88 -7.47
N GLY A 331 20.21 -2.79 -7.19
CA GLY A 331 18.84 -2.70 -7.67
C GLY A 331 17.92 -1.92 -6.72
N TYR A 332 16.64 -2.19 -6.85
CA TYR A 332 15.61 -1.49 -6.13
C TYR A 332 15.04 -2.36 -4.99
N SER A 333 14.19 -3.31 -5.32
CA SER A 333 13.61 -4.31 -4.42
C SER A 333 13.37 -5.59 -5.21
N ASP A 334 13.19 -6.71 -4.53
CA ASP A 334 12.71 -7.96 -5.13
C ASP A 334 11.18 -8.00 -5.27
N HIS A 335 10.52 -6.92 -4.87
CA HIS A 335 9.09 -6.69 -5.05
C HIS A 335 8.80 -5.53 -6.01
N LEU A 336 7.60 -5.54 -6.62
CA LEU A 336 7.05 -4.42 -7.36
C LEU A 336 5.99 -3.73 -6.50
N PRO A 337 5.94 -2.37 -6.50
CA PRO A 337 4.94 -1.65 -5.73
C PRO A 337 3.52 -1.88 -6.25
N THR A 338 2.55 -1.82 -5.34
CA THR A 338 1.12 -1.84 -5.64
C THR A 338 0.47 -0.51 -5.30
N ILE A 339 -0.54 -0.12 -6.07
CA ILE A 339 -1.26 1.14 -5.90
C ILE A 339 -2.74 0.90 -6.12
N ILE A 340 -3.56 1.49 -5.26
CA ILE A 340 -4.98 1.72 -5.53
C ILE A 340 -5.25 3.22 -5.64
N TYR A 341 -6.32 3.57 -6.35
CA TYR A 341 -6.80 4.94 -6.46
C TYR A 341 -8.18 5.05 -5.85
N LEU A 342 -8.32 6.02 -4.95
CA LEU A 342 -9.59 6.41 -4.38
C LEU A 342 -10.06 7.69 -5.07
N MET A 343 -11.36 7.84 -5.24
CA MET A 343 -11.96 9.00 -5.88
C MET A 343 -13.05 9.60 -5.01
N LYS A 344 -13.14 10.93 -5.01
CA LYS A 344 -14.16 11.71 -4.34
C LYS A 344 -14.55 12.92 -5.16
N GLU A 345 -15.82 13.25 -5.17
CA GLU A 345 -16.34 14.46 -5.81
C GLU A 345 -15.75 15.74 -5.19
N LYS A 346 -15.45 16.74 -6.02
CA LYS A 346 -15.07 18.09 -5.55
C LYS A 346 -16.33 18.77 -5.01
N LYS A 347 -16.25 19.23 -3.78
CA LYS A 347 -17.28 20.09 -3.19
C LYS A 347 -17.08 21.54 -3.63
#